data_2550f21410690b4e2f231d59b1e15744
#
_entry.id   2550f21410690b4e2f231d59b1e15744
#
_cell.length_a   1.000
_cell.length_b   1.000
_cell.length_c   1.000
_cell.angle_alpha   90.00
_cell.angle_beta   90.00
_cell.angle_gamma   90.00
#
_symmetry.space_group_name_H-M   'P 1'
#
loop_
_entity.id
_entity.type
_entity.pdbx_description
1 polymer ?
#
loop_
_entity_poly.entity_id
_entity_poly.type
_entity_poly.pdbx_seq_one_letter_code
_entity_poly.pdbx_strand_id
1 'polypeptide(L)'
;MKNQFSADYASYEIFEPNRNRFWYNQLFNADGYTASVTNVGHGTSRYIDQTATHAVLNEREERFLYLRDEESKACWSVGKFPLMEPVDRLFCEHSMGFSRIETDNLGIEAAWTLFVPVHGYHEVWLLRLRNTTDRPRTISAFPLVSFDLGGFQQPAYYVPFNCTETIFDGQLQGIFAWNKNPHNPHPRYSGFLASSLPPAAYDGCLERFLGIMGSTARPERVQPNGYSGTRKRNR
;
A
#
# COMPACT_ATOMS: atom_id res chain seq x y z
N MET A 1 -12.71 22.06 -8.51
CA MET A 1 -11.57 22.98 -8.23
C MET A 1 -10.44 22.68 -9.21
N LYS A 2 -9.56 23.66 -9.48
CA LYS A 2 -8.35 23.40 -10.30
C LYS A 2 -7.21 22.95 -9.40
N ASN A 3 -6.38 22.03 -9.89
CA ASN A 3 -5.13 21.66 -9.21
C ASN A 3 -4.23 22.90 -9.08
N GLN A 4 -3.56 23.03 -7.95
CA GLN A 4 -2.81 24.23 -7.62
C GLN A 4 -1.67 23.93 -6.64
N PHE A 5 -0.72 24.84 -6.52
CA PHE A 5 0.19 24.85 -5.37
C PHE A 5 -0.54 25.36 -4.12
N SER A 6 -0.13 24.85 -2.96
CA SER A 6 -0.54 25.43 -1.66
C SER A 6 -0.11 26.91 -1.57
N ALA A 7 -0.73 27.65 -0.66
CA ALA A 7 -0.48 29.09 -0.53
C ALA A 7 0.98 29.43 -0.21
N ASP A 8 1.69 28.53 0.44
CA ASP A 8 3.12 28.64 0.79
C ASP A 8 4.05 27.97 -0.24
N TYR A 9 3.50 27.41 -1.33
CA TYR A 9 4.21 26.66 -2.37
C TYR A 9 4.95 25.41 -1.86
N ALA A 10 4.64 24.93 -0.67
CA ALA A 10 5.30 23.75 -0.06
C ALA A 10 4.73 22.42 -0.58
N SER A 11 3.54 22.44 -1.16
CA SER A 11 2.90 21.25 -1.73
C SER A 11 2.09 21.57 -2.98
N TYR A 12 1.74 20.51 -3.71
CA TYR A 12 0.84 20.56 -4.85
C TYR A 12 -0.44 19.81 -4.54
N GLU A 13 -1.55 20.50 -4.59
CA GLU A 13 -2.90 20.04 -4.29
C GLU A 13 -3.61 19.57 -5.54
N ILE A 14 -4.13 18.34 -5.53
CA ILE A 14 -4.82 17.70 -6.63
C ILE A 14 -6.24 17.40 -6.20
N PHE A 15 -7.17 18.13 -6.79
CA PHE A 15 -8.60 17.93 -6.58
C PHE A 15 -9.12 16.94 -7.63
N GLU A 16 -9.94 15.98 -7.22
CA GLU A 16 -10.45 14.91 -8.08
C GLU A 16 -9.33 14.10 -8.77
N PRO A 17 -8.35 13.56 -8.03
CA PRO A 17 -7.16 12.92 -8.58
C PRO A 17 -7.44 11.77 -9.55
N ASN A 18 -8.61 11.11 -9.44
CA ASN A 18 -9.05 10.05 -10.33
C ASN A 18 -9.43 10.51 -11.76
N ARG A 19 -9.55 11.81 -12.00
CA ARG A 19 -9.78 12.38 -13.34
C ARG A 19 -8.51 12.81 -14.05
N ASN A 20 -7.40 12.81 -13.31
CA ASN A 20 -6.11 13.22 -13.83
C ASN A 20 -5.28 12.00 -14.23
N ARG A 21 -4.30 12.20 -15.11
CA ARG A 21 -3.24 11.22 -15.30
C ARG A 21 -2.51 11.02 -13.99
N PHE A 22 -1.93 9.85 -13.78
CA PHE A 22 -1.11 9.60 -12.62
C PHE A 22 0.06 10.57 -12.57
N TRP A 23 0.12 11.34 -11.49
CA TRP A 23 1.25 12.16 -11.11
C TRP A 23 2.03 11.43 -10.05
N TYR A 24 3.34 11.37 -10.21
CA TYR A 24 4.21 10.68 -9.30
C TYR A 24 4.95 11.68 -8.44
N ASN A 25 4.83 11.58 -7.13
CA ASN A 25 5.77 12.15 -6.19
C ASN A 25 6.88 11.15 -5.93
N GLN A 26 8.13 11.61 -5.87
CA GLN A 26 9.29 10.78 -5.56
C GLN A 26 9.78 11.13 -4.17
N LEU A 27 9.65 10.19 -3.25
CA LEU A 27 10.13 10.28 -1.89
C LEU A 27 11.40 9.46 -1.77
N PHE A 28 12.43 10.00 -1.14
CA PHE A 28 13.72 9.32 -1.03
C PHE A 28 14.51 9.81 0.17
N ASN A 29 15.52 9.06 0.56
CA ASN A 29 16.46 9.43 1.61
C ASN A 29 17.92 9.22 1.19
N ALA A 30 18.85 9.65 2.05
CA ALA A 30 20.28 9.55 1.81
C ALA A 30 20.81 8.10 1.82
N ASP A 31 20.09 7.17 2.44
CA ASP A 31 20.46 5.76 2.53
C ASP A 31 20.09 4.97 1.26
N GLY A 32 19.44 5.62 0.28
CA GLY A 32 19.14 5.02 -1.02
C GLY A 32 17.75 4.39 -1.11
N TYR A 33 16.88 4.52 -0.11
CA TYR A 33 15.49 4.07 -0.23
C TYR A 33 14.65 5.11 -0.98
N THR A 34 13.86 4.64 -1.94
CA THR A 34 12.97 5.50 -2.73
C THR A 34 11.58 4.91 -2.80
N ALA A 35 10.57 5.79 -2.79
CA ALA A 35 9.18 5.43 -3.01
C ALA A 35 8.55 6.40 -4.00
N SER A 36 7.97 5.89 -5.07
CA SER A 36 7.10 6.67 -5.94
C SER A 36 5.66 6.54 -5.46
N VAL A 37 4.94 7.65 -5.41
CA VAL A 37 3.56 7.70 -4.94
C VAL A 37 2.72 8.47 -5.96
N THR A 38 1.69 7.84 -6.50
CA THR A 38 0.75 8.51 -7.39
C THR A 38 -0.29 9.29 -6.61
N ASN A 39 -1.01 10.14 -7.31
CA ASN A 39 -2.15 10.90 -6.76
C ASN A 39 -3.33 10.03 -6.26
N VAL A 40 -3.26 8.72 -6.41
CA VAL A 40 -4.22 7.74 -5.87
C VAL A 40 -3.56 6.75 -4.89
N GLY A 41 -2.30 6.99 -4.52
CA GLY A 41 -1.60 6.26 -3.46
C GLY A 41 -0.82 5.03 -3.90
N HIS A 42 -1.05 4.48 -5.09
CA HIS A 42 -0.21 3.38 -5.56
C HIS A 42 1.16 3.86 -6.04
N GLY A 43 2.07 2.94 -6.31
CA GLY A 43 3.41 3.24 -6.78
C GLY A 43 4.43 2.21 -6.32
N THR A 44 5.68 2.36 -6.69
CA THR A 44 6.74 1.40 -6.43
C THR A 44 7.65 1.85 -5.30
N SER A 45 8.39 0.90 -4.73
CA SER A 45 9.48 1.20 -3.81
C SER A 45 10.74 0.45 -4.22
N ARG A 46 11.86 1.12 -4.09
CA ARG A 46 13.16 0.63 -4.50
C ARG A 46 14.22 0.97 -3.47
N TYR A 47 15.23 0.14 -3.42
CA TYR A 47 16.49 0.42 -2.73
C TYR A 47 17.61 0.57 -3.77
N ILE A 48 18.40 1.60 -3.64
CA ILE A 48 19.51 1.91 -4.54
C ILE A 48 20.79 1.86 -3.73
N ASP A 49 21.72 0.98 -4.10
CA ASP A 49 23.06 0.95 -3.57
C ASP A 49 24.11 1.33 -4.64
N GLN A 50 25.37 1.20 -4.28
CA GLN A 50 26.48 1.53 -5.20
C GLN A 50 26.56 0.61 -6.43
N THR A 51 25.88 -0.53 -6.41
CA THR A 51 26.00 -1.57 -7.44
C THR A 51 24.77 -1.63 -8.35
N ALA A 52 23.57 -1.40 -7.82
CA ALA A 52 22.33 -1.58 -8.57
C ALA A 52 21.13 -0.91 -7.90
N THR A 53 20.03 -0.92 -8.63
CA THR A 53 18.68 -0.62 -8.13
C THR A 53 17.95 -1.94 -7.87
N HIS A 54 17.39 -2.08 -6.67
CA HIS A 54 16.69 -3.27 -6.22
C HIS A 54 15.21 -2.97 -6.04
N ALA A 55 14.36 -3.73 -6.71
CA ALA A 55 12.92 -3.61 -6.50
C ALA A 55 12.54 -4.15 -5.12
N VAL A 56 11.83 -3.35 -4.34
CA VAL A 56 11.23 -3.76 -3.06
C VAL A 56 9.80 -4.23 -3.31
N LEU A 57 9.02 -3.43 -4.01
CA LEU A 57 7.65 -3.76 -4.42
C LEU A 57 7.57 -4.09 -5.90
N ASN A 58 6.65 -4.98 -6.23
CA ASN A 58 6.35 -5.34 -7.62
C ASN A 58 5.82 -4.14 -8.39
N GLU A 59 6.27 -3.95 -9.62
CA GLU A 59 5.90 -2.80 -10.46
C GLU A 59 4.45 -2.83 -10.98
N ARG A 60 3.76 -3.96 -10.87
CA ARG A 60 2.38 -4.10 -11.36
C ARG A 60 1.33 -3.99 -10.27
N GLU A 61 1.66 -4.43 -9.07
CA GLU A 61 0.70 -4.53 -7.95
C GLU A 61 1.42 -4.13 -6.66
N GLU A 62 1.71 -2.85 -6.52
CA GLU A 62 2.72 -2.33 -5.61
C GLU A 62 2.21 -2.23 -4.17
N ARG A 63 1.25 -1.32 -3.97
CA ARG A 63 0.67 -1.05 -2.65
C ARG A 63 -0.75 -0.52 -2.78
N PHE A 64 -1.62 -0.98 -1.89
CA PHE A 64 -3.00 -0.52 -1.81
C PHE A 64 -3.47 -0.48 -0.36
N LEU A 65 -4.41 0.39 -0.08
CA LEU A 65 -5.06 0.49 1.23
C LEU A 65 -6.58 0.48 1.03
N TYR A 66 -7.18 -0.64 1.43
CA TYR A 66 -8.63 -0.81 1.37
C TYR A 66 -9.24 -0.60 2.74
N LEU A 67 -10.46 -0.10 2.75
CA LEU A 67 -11.31 0.02 3.92
C LEU A 67 -12.62 -0.73 3.70
N ARG A 68 -13.16 -1.28 4.77
CA ARG A 68 -14.50 -1.87 4.80
C ARG A 68 -15.22 -1.44 6.06
N ASP A 69 -16.40 -0.91 5.87
CA ASP A 69 -17.34 -0.71 6.97
C ASP A 69 -18.01 -2.04 7.34
N GLU A 70 -17.80 -2.50 8.55
CA GLU A 70 -18.29 -3.81 8.98
C GLU A 70 -19.80 -3.88 9.18
N GLU A 71 -20.49 -2.74 9.29
CA GLU A 71 -21.95 -2.68 9.39
C GLU A 71 -22.62 -2.74 8.03
N SER A 72 -22.30 -1.79 7.15
CA SER A 72 -22.89 -1.70 5.81
C SER A 72 -22.28 -2.68 4.82
N LYS A 73 -21.10 -3.24 5.14
CA LYS A 73 -20.27 -4.06 4.26
C LYS A 73 -19.78 -3.32 3.01
N ALA A 74 -19.91 -2.02 2.96
CA ALA A 74 -19.36 -1.21 1.89
C ALA A 74 -17.83 -1.24 1.94
N CYS A 75 -17.20 -1.38 0.79
CA CYS A 75 -15.75 -1.45 0.62
C CYS A 75 -15.30 -0.32 -0.30
N TRP A 76 -14.18 0.31 0.01
CA TRP A 76 -13.55 1.30 -0.87
C TRP A 76 -12.04 1.31 -0.68
N SER A 77 -11.32 1.86 -1.63
CA SER A 77 -9.89 2.14 -1.50
C SER A 77 -9.68 3.59 -1.08
N VAL A 78 -8.72 3.88 -0.21
CA VAL A 78 -8.44 5.24 0.26
C VAL A 78 -8.10 6.17 -0.91
N GLY A 79 -7.37 5.69 -1.93
CA GLY A 79 -7.11 6.44 -3.16
C GLY A 79 -8.17 6.23 -4.27
N LYS A 80 -9.31 5.61 -3.98
CA LYS A 80 -10.32 5.13 -4.94
C LYS A 80 -9.82 3.96 -5.81
N PHE A 81 -8.61 4.03 -6.34
CA PHE A 81 -7.95 2.93 -7.04
C PHE A 81 -7.43 1.89 -6.00
N PRO A 82 -7.55 0.57 -6.25
CA PRO A 82 -7.99 -0.07 -7.48
C PRO A 82 -9.47 -0.49 -7.50
N LEU A 83 -10.23 -0.38 -6.40
CA LEU A 83 -11.65 -0.80 -6.37
C LEU A 83 -12.52 0.04 -7.29
N MET A 84 -12.19 1.32 -7.47
CA MET A 84 -12.93 2.28 -8.29
C MET A 84 -14.36 2.56 -7.82
N GLU A 85 -14.71 2.15 -6.61
CA GLU A 85 -16.03 2.44 -6.03
C GLU A 85 -16.22 3.96 -5.85
N PRO A 86 -17.46 4.44 -5.99
CA PRO A 86 -17.75 5.84 -5.70
C PRO A 86 -17.36 6.25 -4.29
N VAL A 87 -16.83 7.44 -4.16
CA VAL A 87 -16.53 8.09 -2.88
C VAL A 87 -17.05 9.52 -2.90
N ASP A 88 -17.39 10.05 -1.74
CA ASP A 88 -18.00 11.39 -1.61
C ASP A 88 -16.98 12.49 -1.97
N ARG A 89 -15.73 12.31 -1.52
CA ARG A 89 -14.60 13.24 -1.80
C ARG A 89 -13.32 12.46 -1.98
N LEU A 90 -12.48 12.94 -2.88
CA LEU A 90 -11.12 12.46 -3.07
C LEU A 90 -10.19 13.65 -3.28
N PHE A 91 -9.07 13.67 -2.55
CA PHE A 91 -8.07 14.72 -2.59
C PHE A 91 -6.68 14.12 -2.45
N CYS A 92 -5.70 14.72 -3.10
CA CYS A 92 -4.30 14.35 -2.94
C CYS A 92 -3.44 15.59 -2.78
N GLU A 93 -2.46 15.50 -1.90
CA GLU A 93 -1.42 16.49 -1.69
C GLU A 93 -0.06 15.83 -1.85
N HIS A 94 0.76 16.38 -2.74
CA HIS A 94 2.15 16.00 -2.91
C HIS A 94 3.06 17.10 -2.37
N SER A 95 3.94 16.75 -1.43
CA SER A 95 4.98 17.60 -0.88
C SER A 95 6.34 16.95 -1.08
N MET A 96 7.42 17.71 -0.86
CA MET A 96 8.79 17.16 -0.95
C MET A 96 9.06 16.03 0.06
N GLY A 97 8.37 16.02 1.21
CA GLY A 97 8.59 15.07 2.30
C GLY A 97 7.51 14.00 2.44
N PHE A 98 6.35 14.15 1.77
CA PHE A 98 5.24 13.22 1.90
C PHE A 98 4.27 13.29 0.72
N SER A 99 3.44 12.26 0.61
CA SER A 99 2.20 12.30 -0.17
C SER A 99 1.03 11.97 0.75
N ARG A 100 -0.06 12.73 0.67
CA ARG A 100 -1.27 12.52 1.45
C ARG A 100 -2.47 12.36 0.53
N ILE A 101 -3.17 11.25 0.70
CA ILE A 101 -4.40 10.95 -0.04
C ILE A 101 -5.55 10.97 0.97
N GLU A 102 -6.58 11.75 0.69
CA GLU A 102 -7.76 11.87 1.53
C GLU A 102 -9.00 11.38 0.79
N THR A 103 -9.81 10.64 1.47
CA THR A 103 -11.09 10.11 0.96
C THR A 103 -12.14 10.27 2.02
N ASP A 104 -13.27 10.89 1.67
CA ASP A 104 -14.46 10.91 2.50
C ASP A 104 -15.47 9.94 1.87
N ASN A 105 -16.00 9.04 2.66
CA ASN A 105 -17.01 8.09 2.20
C ASN A 105 -17.88 7.60 3.35
N LEU A 106 -19.20 7.66 3.18
CA LEU A 106 -20.20 7.17 4.13
C LEU A 106 -20.02 7.73 5.55
N GLY A 107 -19.54 8.98 5.68
CA GLY A 107 -19.27 9.64 6.96
C GLY A 107 -17.96 9.19 7.63
N ILE A 108 -17.08 8.53 6.92
CA ILE A 108 -15.71 8.23 7.35
C ILE A 108 -14.73 9.06 6.52
N GLU A 109 -14.02 9.95 7.19
CA GLU A 109 -12.88 10.66 6.62
C GLU A 109 -11.63 9.79 6.82
N ALA A 110 -10.94 9.46 5.75
CA ALA A 110 -9.70 8.70 5.76
C ALA A 110 -8.56 9.55 5.15
N ALA A 111 -7.46 9.69 5.86
CA ALA A 111 -6.25 10.32 5.36
C ALA A 111 -5.09 9.32 5.45
N TRP A 112 -4.53 8.99 4.31
CA TRP A 112 -3.36 8.12 4.17
C TRP A 112 -2.15 8.94 3.77
N THR A 113 -1.22 9.12 4.70
CA THR A 113 0.03 9.84 4.47
C THR A 113 1.18 8.85 4.31
N LEU A 114 1.91 8.97 3.22
CA LEU A 114 3.09 8.17 2.91
C LEU A 114 4.32 9.06 2.95
N PHE A 115 5.37 8.60 3.62
CA PHE A 115 6.66 9.28 3.62
C PHE A 115 7.81 8.29 3.79
N VAL A 116 9.00 8.73 3.38
CA VAL A 116 10.25 8.00 3.58
C VAL A 116 11.02 8.71 4.69
N PRO A 117 11.34 8.03 5.81
CA PRO A 117 12.16 8.61 6.88
C PRO A 117 13.54 9.01 6.38
N VAL A 118 14.17 9.96 7.06
CA VAL A 118 15.50 10.48 6.71
C VAL A 118 16.56 9.38 6.66
N HIS A 119 16.41 8.37 7.52
CA HIS A 119 17.28 7.20 7.58
C HIS A 119 16.50 5.90 7.55
N GLY A 120 17.17 4.82 7.10
CA GLY A 120 16.63 3.48 7.02
C GLY A 120 16.07 3.13 5.63
N TYR A 121 15.66 1.87 5.49
CA TYR A 121 15.27 1.26 4.21
C TYR A 121 13.79 0.90 4.22
N HIS A 122 12.94 1.89 4.55
CA HIS A 122 11.50 1.67 4.66
C HIS A 122 10.71 2.95 4.35
N GLU A 123 9.45 2.78 4.08
CA GLU A 123 8.46 3.83 4.03
C GLU A 123 7.46 3.67 5.17
N VAL A 124 6.84 4.75 5.58
CA VAL A 124 5.83 4.78 6.63
C VAL A 124 4.48 5.18 6.03
N TRP A 125 3.45 4.43 6.40
CA TRP A 125 2.07 4.72 6.06
C TRP A 125 1.32 5.11 7.33
N LEU A 126 0.92 6.36 7.41
CA LEU A 126 0.11 6.86 8.50
C LEU A 126 -1.35 6.93 8.04
N LEU A 127 -2.19 6.05 8.57
CA LEU A 127 -3.62 6.09 8.34
C LEU A 127 -4.31 6.79 9.52
N ARG A 128 -5.01 7.89 9.24
CA ARG A 128 -5.94 8.55 10.16
C ARG A 128 -7.36 8.29 9.67
N LEU A 129 -8.20 7.80 10.57
CA LEU A 129 -9.65 7.66 10.34
C LEU A 129 -10.40 8.56 11.31
N ARG A 130 -11.41 9.27 10.80
CA ARG A 130 -12.33 10.06 11.60
C ARG A 130 -13.77 9.68 11.23
N ASN A 131 -14.52 9.29 12.23
CA ASN A 131 -15.95 9.07 12.11
C ASN A 131 -16.67 10.43 12.29
N THR A 132 -17.38 10.88 11.29
CA THR A 132 -18.16 12.14 11.32
C THR A 132 -19.63 11.91 11.58
N THR A 133 -20.05 10.65 11.77
CA THR A 133 -21.42 10.29 12.11
C THR A 133 -21.65 10.34 13.62
N ASP A 134 -22.89 10.35 14.06
CA ASP A 134 -23.32 10.37 15.45
C ASP A 134 -23.33 8.98 16.13
N ARG A 135 -22.94 7.93 15.42
CA ARG A 135 -22.94 6.54 15.89
C ARG A 135 -21.53 5.90 15.81
N PRO A 136 -21.21 4.98 16.70
CA PRO A 136 -19.98 4.18 16.58
C PRO A 136 -19.96 3.41 15.27
N ARG A 137 -18.75 3.28 14.68
CA ARG A 137 -18.52 2.54 13.43
C ARG A 137 -17.32 1.60 13.61
N THR A 138 -17.40 0.44 13.03
CA THR A 138 -16.28 -0.51 12.97
C THR A 138 -15.74 -0.55 11.54
N ILE A 139 -14.50 -0.11 11.37
CA ILE A 139 -13.83 -0.05 10.08
C ILE A 139 -12.65 -1.01 10.07
N SER A 140 -12.62 -1.92 9.11
CA SER A 140 -11.46 -2.77 8.83
C SER A 140 -10.57 -2.12 7.79
N ALA A 141 -9.27 -2.07 8.06
CA ALA A 141 -8.26 -1.62 7.12
C ALA A 141 -7.45 -2.82 6.60
N PHE A 142 -7.23 -2.86 5.29
CA PHE A 142 -6.51 -3.94 4.61
C PHE A 142 -5.35 -3.32 3.80
N PRO A 143 -4.16 -3.17 4.41
CA PRO A 143 -2.99 -2.82 3.65
C PRO A 143 -2.55 -4.01 2.82
N LEU A 144 -2.27 -3.78 1.54
CA LEU A 144 -1.72 -4.77 0.61
C LEU A 144 -0.40 -4.25 0.05
N VAL A 145 0.62 -5.09 0.11
CA VAL A 145 1.88 -4.91 -0.63
C VAL A 145 2.19 -6.17 -1.41
N SER A 146 2.75 -6.01 -2.59
CA SER A 146 3.30 -7.10 -3.39
C SER A 146 4.82 -6.93 -3.44
N PHE A 147 5.55 -7.80 -2.74
CA PHE A 147 7.01 -7.76 -2.70
C PHE A 147 7.61 -8.41 -3.93
N ASP A 148 8.61 -7.77 -4.53
CA ASP A 148 9.50 -8.36 -5.54
C ASP A 148 10.78 -8.90 -4.88
N LEU A 149 11.52 -8.05 -4.19
CA LEU A 149 12.78 -8.37 -3.51
C LEU A 149 13.83 -8.98 -4.45
N GLY A 150 13.74 -8.64 -5.72
CA GLY A 150 14.66 -9.07 -6.78
C GLY A 150 15.46 -7.91 -7.36
N GLY A 151 16.43 -8.22 -8.21
CA GLY A 151 17.15 -7.21 -8.96
C GLY A 151 16.27 -6.61 -10.07
N PHE A 152 16.42 -5.34 -10.33
CA PHE A 152 15.74 -4.61 -11.41
C PHE A 152 15.91 -5.24 -12.80
N GLN A 153 16.87 -6.12 -12.95
CA GLN A 153 17.17 -6.78 -14.22
C GLN A 153 16.34 -8.04 -14.49
N GLN A 154 15.44 -8.44 -13.58
CA GLN A 154 14.54 -9.56 -13.87
C GLN A 154 13.38 -9.05 -14.73
N PRO A 155 13.30 -9.45 -15.99
CA PRO A 155 12.19 -9.04 -16.84
C PRO A 155 10.86 -9.49 -16.25
N ALA A 156 9.85 -8.63 -16.29
CA ALA A 156 8.52 -8.88 -15.76
C ALA A 156 7.81 -10.14 -16.32
N TYR A 157 8.33 -10.74 -17.37
CA TYR A 157 7.82 -12.00 -17.93
C TYR A 157 8.40 -13.26 -17.27
N TYR A 158 9.40 -13.13 -16.37
CA TYR A 158 9.84 -14.26 -15.54
C TYR A 158 9.04 -14.39 -14.24
N VAL A 159 7.75 -14.07 -14.29
CA VAL A 159 6.81 -14.22 -13.16
C VAL A 159 6.92 -15.59 -12.45
N PRO A 160 7.16 -16.74 -13.14
CA PRO A 160 7.37 -18.01 -12.45
C PRO A 160 8.61 -18.04 -11.54
N PHE A 161 9.54 -17.11 -11.69
CA PHE A 161 10.77 -17.03 -10.92
C PHE A 161 10.70 -16.04 -9.75
N ASN A 162 9.62 -15.29 -9.62
CA ASN A 162 9.39 -14.44 -8.45
C ASN A 162 8.79 -15.27 -7.32
N CYS A 163 9.62 -16.08 -6.69
CA CYS A 163 9.22 -16.97 -5.60
C CYS A 163 9.34 -16.23 -4.25
N THR A 164 8.45 -15.29 -3.99
CA THR A 164 8.39 -14.62 -2.70
C THR A 164 7.72 -15.53 -1.67
N GLU A 165 8.42 -15.80 -0.58
CA GLU A 165 7.86 -16.45 0.60
C GLU A 165 7.66 -15.46 1.72
N THR A 166 6.73 -15.79 2.59
CA THR A 166 6.36 -14.94 3.72
C THR A 166 6.22 -15.72 5.01
N ILE A 167 6.53 -15.09 6.12
CA ILE A 167 6.24 -15.56 7.48
C ILE A 167 5.62 -14.40 8.29
N PHE A 168 4.70 -14.72 9.18
CA PHE A 168 4.22 -13.76 10.15
C PHE A 168 4.98 -13.89 11.46
N ASP A 169 5.58 -12.79 11.91
CA ASP A 169 6.24 -12.68 13.21
C ASP A 169 5.27 -12.06 14.23
N GLY A 170 4.96 -12.84 15.27
CA GLY A 170 4.01 -12.42 16.30
C GLY A 170 4.58 -11.39 17.29
N GLN A 171 5.90 -11.26 17.42
CA GLN A 171 6.54 -10.25 18.27
C GLN A 171 6.55 -8.89 17.57
N LEU A 172 6.88 -8.87 16.30
CA LEU A 172 6.93 -7.67 15.48
C LEU A 172 5.56 -7.31 14.88
N GLN A 173 4.57 -8.15 15.06
CA GLN A 173 3.20 -7.97 14.51
C GLN A 173 3.22 -7.69 13.01
N GLY A 174 4.09 -8.38 12.27
CA GLY A 174 4.35 -8.10 10.88
C GLY A 174 4.56 -9.34 10.03
N ILE A 175 4.40 -9.16 8.72
CA ILE A 175 4.75 -10.14 7.69
C ILE A 175 6.17 -9.83 7.24
N PHE A 176 7.05 -10.83 7.22
CA PHE A 176 8.35 -10.79 6.59
C PHE A 176 8.31 -11.56 5.28
N ALA A 177 8.99 -11.05 4.27
CA ALA A 177 9.05 -11.62 2.95
C ALA A 177 10.50 -11.73 2.47
N TRP A 178 10.81 -12.75 1.69
CA TRP A 178 12.08 -12.91 0.99
C TRP A 178 11.87 -13.63 -0.34
N ASN A 179 12.76 -13.39 -1.28
CA ASN A 179 12.69 -14.02 -2.60
C ASN A 179 13.60 -15.25 -2.64
N LYS A 180 13.02 -16.43 -2.83
CA LYS A 180 13.71 -17.73 -2.89
C LYS A 180 14.25 -18.10 -4.28
N ASN A 181 14.10 -17.25 -5.27
CA ASN A 181 14.63 -17.56 -6.59
C ASN A 181 16.14 -17.87 -6.49
N PRO A 182 16.61 -19.05 -6.89
CA PRO A 182 18.04 -19.40 -6.82
C PRO A 182 18.91 -18.53 -7.72
N HIS A 183 18.31 -17.84 -8.69
CA HIS A 183 18.98 -16.88 -9.55
C HIS A 183 18.83 -15.44 -9.06
N ASN A 184 18.23 -15.22 -7.88
CA ASN A 184 18.15 -13.89 -7.31
C ASN A 184 19.57 -13.41 -6.98
N PRO A 185 20.05 -12.32 -7.57
CA PRO A 185 21.39 -11.79 -7.29
C PRO A 185 21.52 -11.29 -5.85
N HIS A 186 20.41 -11.10 -5.13
CA HIS A 186 20.35 -10.53 -3.79
C HIS A 186 19.52 -11.39 -2.82
N PRO A 187 19.90 -12.67 -2.58
CA PRO A 187 19.12 -13.60 -1.75
C PRO A 187 19.04 -13.20 -0.27
N ARG A 188 19.77 -12.16 0.15
CA ARG A 188 19.79 -11.68 1.54
C ARG A 188 18.80 -10.56 1.82
N TYR A 189 18.15 -10.00 0.81
CA TYR A 189 17.19 -8.94 1.04
C TYR A 189 15.86 -9.51 1.50
N SER A 190 15.33 -8.89 2.56
CA SER A 190 14.02 -9.18 3.11
C SER A 190 13.20 -7.92 3.13
N GLY A 191 11.91 -8.05 2.83
CA GLY A 191 10.91 -7.01 3.03
C GLY A 191 10.08 -7.28 4.26
N PHE A 192 9.40 -6.27 4.77
CA PHE A 192 8.43 -6.44 5.84
C PHE A 192 7.24 -5.50 5.67
N LEU A 193 6.10 -5.94 6.20
CA LEU A 193 4.92 -5.10 6.43
C LEU A 193 4.49 -5.29 7.87
N ALA A 194 4.60 -4.25 8.67
CA ALA A 194 4.23 -4.27 10.09
C ALA A 194 3.23 -3.16 10.42
N SER A 195 2.47 -3.32 11.49
CA SER A 195 1.49 -2.34 11.95
C SER A 195 1.71 -2.01 13.42
N SER A 196 1.45 -0.75 13.80
CA SER A 196 1.44 -0.33 15.21
C SER A 196 0.29 -0.94 16.01
N LEU A 197 -0.76 -1.41 15.33
CA LEU A 197 -1.87 -2.14 15.95
C LEU A 197 -1.75 -3.63 15.61
N PRO A 198 -2.01 -4.54 16.55
CA PRO A 198 -2.02 -5.96 16.27
C PRO A 198 -3.03 -6.29 15.16
N PRO A 199 -2.60 -6.95 14.06
CA PRO A 199 -3.55 -7.34 13.02
C PRO A 199 -4.50 -8.41 13.51
N ALA A 200 -5.78 -8.30 13.19
CA ALA A 200 -6.79 -9.31 13.49
C ALA A 200 -6.55 -10.60 12.68
N ALA A 201 -6.04 -10.45 11.46
CA ALA A 201 -5.70 -11.53 10.54
C ALA A 201 -4.61 -11.07 9.56
N TYR A 202 -4.00 -12.01 8.85
CA TYR A 202 -3.03 -11.74 7.80
C TYR A 202 -3.12 -12.76 6.68
N ASP A 203 -2.69 -12.39 5.50
CA ASP A 203 -2.41 -13.27 4.38
C ASP A 203 -1.00 -12.99 3.85
N GLY A 204 -0.17 -14.01 3.82
CA GLY A 204 1.17 -13.94 3.23
C GLY A 204 1.20 -14.39 1.77
N CYS A 205 0.05 -14.59 1.14
CA CYS A 205 -0.07 -15.05 -0.24
C CYS A 205 -1.05 -14.15 -0.99
N LEU A 206 -0.56 -13.52 -2.05
CA LEU A 206 -1.36 -12.60 -2.87
C LEU A 206 -2.60 -13.30 -3.45
N GLU A 207 -2.44 -14.51 -3.98
CA GLU A 207 -3.54 -15.28 -4.57
C GLU A 207 -4.66 -15.60 -3.56
N ARG A 208 -4.29 -15.84 -2.30
CA ARG A 208 -5.30 -16.04 -1.23
C ARG A 208 -6.01 -14.75 -0.88
N PHE A 209 -5.31 -13.63 -0.91
CA PHE A 209 -5.91 -12.33 -0.65
C PHE A 209 -6.86 -11.93 -1.78
N LEU A 210 -6.44 -12.10 -3.01
CA LEU A 210 -7.24 -11.77 -4.20
C LEU A 210 -8.38 -12.75 -4.43
N GLY A 211 -8.18 -14.03 -4.11
CA GLY A 211 -9.07 -15.13 -4.45
C GLY A 211 -8.73 -15.75 -5.80
N ILE A 212 -9.30 -16.94 -6.07
CA ILE A 212 -9.13 -17.64 -7.34
C ILE A 212 -9.74 -16.77 -8.45
N MET A 213 -8.94 -16.44 -9.47
CA MET A 213 -9.33 -15.52 -10.57
C MET A 213 -9.67 -14.10 -10.10
N GLY A 214 -9.32 -13.73 -8.86
CA GLY A 214 -9.49 -12.39 -8.31
C GLY A 214 -8.47 -11.39 -8.85
N SER A 215 -8.70 -10.11 -8.56
CA SER A 215 -7.81 -9.03 -8.92
C SER A 215 -7.74 -7.99 -7.80
N THR A 216 -6.77 -7.10 -7.86
CA THR A 216 -6.67 -5.97 -6.92
C THR A 216 -7.90 -5.06 -6.97
N ALA A 217 -8.59 -4.99 -8.12
CA ALA A 217 -9.85 -4.26 -8.25
C ALA A 217 -11.04 -4.93 -7.55
N ARG A 218 -10.91 -6.22 -7.20
CA ARG A 218 -11.96 -6.96 -6.51
C ARG A 218 -11.36 -8.09 -5.63
N PRO A 219 -10.54 -7.76 -4.64
CA PRO A 219 -9.93 -8.78 -3.81
C PRO A 219 -10.97 -9.47 -2.92
N GLU A 220 -10.96 -10.81 -2.91
CA GLU A 220 -11.94 -11.61 -2.16
C GLU A 220 -11.95 -11.25 -0.67
N ARG A 221 -10.78 -11.02 -0.07
CA ARG A 221 -10.66 -10.72 1.36
C ARG A 221 -11.32 -9.41 1.79
N VAL A 222 -11.37 -8.44 0.89
CA VAL A 222 -12.01 -7.14 1.14
C VAL A 222 -13.52 -7.21 0.97
N GLN A 223 -14.02 -8.13 0.15
CA GLN A 223 -15.45 -8.26 -0.10
C GLN A 223 -16.26 -8.65 1.14
N PRO A 224 -17.57 -8.36 1.21
CA PRO A 224 -18.43 -8.59 2.38
C PRO A 224 -18.40 -10.03 2.90
N ASN A 225 -18.30 -11.00 2.01
CA ASN A 225 -18.25 -12.42 2.33
C ASN A 225 -16.82 -12.97 2.38
N GLY A 226 -15.81 -12.10 2.27
CA GLY A 226 -14.42 -12.50 2.34
C GLY A 226 -14.09 -13.15 3.69
N TYR A 227 -13.49 -14.33 3.64
CA TYR A 227 -13.01 -14.97 4.85
C TYR A 227 -11.98 -14.07 5.53
N SER A 228 -12.09 -13.86 6.85
CA SER A 228 -10.98 -13.33 7.62
C SER A 228 -9.76 -14.22 7.40
N GLY A 229 -8.64 -13.63 7.02
CA GLY A 229 -7.40 -14.32 6.65
C GLY A 229 -6.94 -15.41 7.63
N THR A 230 -5.76 -15.96 7.46
CA THR A 230 -5.25 -17.03 8.32
C THR A 230 -5.27 -16.55 9.78
N ARG A 231 -6.22 -17.05 10.59
CA ARG A 231 -6.22 -16.80 12.03
C ARG A 231 -4.86 -17.21 12.57
N LYS A 232 -4.28 -16.38 13.43
CA LYS A 232 -3.06 -16.71 14.18
C LYS A 232 -3.11 -18.19 14.61
N ARG A 233 -2.39 -19.06 13.93
CA ARG A 233 -1.98 -20.32 14.55
C ARG A 233 -0.81 -19.96 15.42
N ASN A 234 -1.05 -19.85 16.71
CA ASN A 234 0.02 -19.89 17.69
C ASN A 234 0.78 -21.21 17.46
N ARG A 235 2.01 -21.10 16.99
CA ARG A 235 3.02 -22.12 17.16
C ARG A 235 3.99 -21.63 18.20
#